data_dd7c57239268447b143a909301c61878
#
_entry.id   dd7c57239268447b143a909301c61878
#
_cell.length_a   1.000
_cell.length_b   1.000
_cell.length_c   1.000
_cell.angle_alpha   90.00
_cell.angle_beta   90.00
_cell.angle_gamma   90.00
#
_symmetry.space_group_name_H-M   'P 1'
#
loop_
_entity.id
_entity.type
_entity.pdbx_description
1 polymer ?
#
loop_
_entity_poly.entity_id
_entity_poly.type
_entity_poly.pdbx_seq_one_letter_code
_entity_poly.pdbx_strand_id
1 'polypeptide(L)'
;MNQLPAEIFKAYDIRGIVGKSLTAGVVRRIGHALGSLAAEQGQTAIAVGRDGRLSGPELAGALIDGICAAGCEAIDIGCVPTPVTYFAAFELGCASCVSVTGSHNPPDYNGLKTVIGGTTLALDAIQQIKARAERGDLRHGSGRRRDADVKGAYIERIVSGVRLARPLKIVMDCGNGVAGAVAPELFARLGCEIVPLFCEVDGSFPNHHPDPSKPENLADVIRTLRETDAEIGIAFDGDGDRLGVVTKDGEIIYPDRQLMLFAADVLARVPGGQIIYDVKCTRLLAPWIRQHGGVPLMWNTGHALVKAKLKETCAPLAGEMSGHTFFRERWYGFDDGLYAGARLLEILSRSADAGAPLKSLPDSPSTPELNLKMAEGEPFALIARLKGEGRFDGATERITIDGLRVEYPDGFGLARPSNTTPVVVLRFEADNGAALARIQGDFRRAITAVWPGVEVPF
;
A
#
# COMPACT_ATOMS: atom_id res chain seq x y z
N MET A 1 0.14 -32.67 15.48
CA MET A 1 -0.63 -32.08 14.37
C MET A 1 0.02 -30.77 13.95
N ASN A 2 0.40 -30.65 12.70
CA ASN A 2 1.22 -29.55 12.20
C ASN A 2 0.40 -28.43 11.54
N GLN A 3 -0.84 -28.18 11.97
CA GLN A 3 -1.67 -27.14 11.39
C GLN A 3 -1.11 -25.75 11.74
N LEU A 4 -1.09 -24.87 10.76
CA LEU A 4 -0.79 -23.46 10.93
C LEU A 4 -2.11 -22.68 11.13
N PRO A 5 -2.11 -21.59 11.89
CA PRO A 5 -3.28 -20.73 12.05
C PRO A 5 -3.77 -20.23 10.68
N ALA A 6 -4.95 -20.66 10.25
CA ALA A 6 -5.45 -20.36 8.90
C ALA A 6 -5.69 -18.86 8.70
N GLU A 7 -6.10 -18.19 9.75
CA GLU A 7 -6.45 -16.77 9.76
C GLU A 7 -5.30 -15.82 9.45
N ILE A 8 -4.03 -16.28 9.56
CA ILE A 8 -2.88 -15.42 9.22
C ILE A 8 -2.61 -15.36 7.70
N PHE A 9 -3.07 -16.33 6.92
CA PHE A 9 -2.84 -16.41 5.47
C PHE A 9 -3.90 -15.59 4.73
N LYS A 10 -3.68 -14.26 4.66
CA LYS A 10 -4.59 -13.32 4.01
C LYS A 10 -4.44 -13.36 2.49
N ALA A 11 -5.24 -12.56 1.79
CA ALA A 11 -5.24 -12.54 0.33
C ALA A 11 -3.92 -12.03 -0.30
N TYR A 12 -3.22 -11.11 0.39
CA TYR A 12 -2.06 -10.40 -0.18
C TYR A 12 -0.77 -10.53 0.62
N ASP A 13 -0.87 -11.00 1.85
CA ASP A 13 0.23 -11.16 2.79
C ASP A 13 -0.09 -12.21 3.86
N ILE A 14 0.89 -12.47 4.70
CA ILE A 14 0.69 -13.25 5.92
C ILE A 14 0.69 -12.24 7.07
N ARG A 15 -0.35 -12.25 7.92
CA ARG A 15 -0.51 -11.27 8.98
C ARG A 15 -1.24 -11.85 10.20
N GLY A 16 -0.70 -11.62 11.40
CA GLY A 16 -1.29 -12.15 12.62
C GLY A 16 -0.86 -11.41 13.89
N ILE A 17 -1.47 -11.79 15.01
CA ILE A 17 -1.15 -11.27 16.34
C ILE A 17 0.07 -12.03 16.87
N VAL A 18 1.10 -11.27 17.22
CA VAL A 18 2.36 -11.79 17.74
C VAL A 18 2.13 -12.55 19.06
N GLY A 19 2.78 -13.72 19.19
CA GLY A 19 2.64 -14.58 20.36
C GLY A 19 1.33 -15.38 20.45
N LYS A 20 0.35 -15.08 19.58
CA LYS A 20 -0.91 -15.82 19.44
C LYS A 20 -0.94 -16.66 18.17
N SER A 21 -1.30 -16.03 17.07
CA SER A 21 -1.37 -16.68 15.75
C SER A 21 -0.06 -16.61 14.95
N LEU A 22 0.78 -15.59 15.21
CA LEU A 22 2.07 -15.41 14.57
C LEU A 22 3.20 -15.55 15.60
N THR A 23 3.78 -16.74 15.69
CA THR A 23 4.89 -17.06 16.60
C THR A 23 6.17 -17.33 15.81
N ALA A 24 7.35 -17.24 16.47
CA ALA A 24 8.63 -17.58 15.88
C ALA A 24 8.63 -18.99 15.23
N GLY A 25 8.01 -19.97 15.87
CA GLY A 25 7.89 -21.32 15.33
C GLY A 25 7.05 -21.40 14.05
N VAL A 26 5.96 -20.63 13.98
CA VAL A 26 5.13 -20.51 12.78
C VAL A 26 5.91 -19.84 11.66
N VAL A 27 6.58 -18.71 11.95
CA VAL A 27 7.37 -17.94 10.97
C VAL A 27 8.55 -18.74 10.44
N ARG A 28 9.24 -19.50 11.30
CA ARG A 28 10.33 -20.42 10.87
C ARG A 28 9.82 -21.46 9.87
N ARG A 29 8.66 -22.07 10.12
CA ARG A 29 8.06 -23.06 9.18
C ARG A 29 7.67 -22.41 7.85
N ILE A 30 7.12 -21.19 7.88
CA ILE A 30 6.83 -20.40 6.69
C ILE A 30 8.13 -20.10 5.93
N GLY A 31 9.17 -19.66 6.62
CA GLY A 31 10.50 -19.42 6.03
C GLY A 31 11.08 -20.65 5.35
N HIS A 32 10.91 -21.84 5.94
CA HIS A 32 11.35 -23.11 5.35
C HIS A 32 10.54 -23.43 4.07
N ALA A 33 9.24 -23.19 4.06
CA ALA A 33 8.40 -23.37 2.87
C ALA A 33 8.76 -22.37 1.75
N LEU A 34 9.03 -21.10 2.11
CA LEU A 34 9.46 -20.06 1.16
C LEU A 34 10.83 -20.38 0.57
N GLY A 35 11.80 -20.76 1.39
CA GLY A 35 13.12 -21.20 0.91
C GLY A 35 13.03 -22.42 -0.01
N SER A 36 12.14 -23.38 0.31
CA SER A 36 11.90 -24.55 -0.55
C SER A 36 11.32 -24.14 -1.91
N LEU A 37 10.32 -23.24 -1.92
CA LEU A 37 9.73 -22.72 -3.15
C LEU A 37 10.77 -21.96 -3.98
N ALA A 38 11.56 -21.09 -3.34
CA ALA A 38 12.60 -20.33 -3.99
C ALA A 38 13.63 -21.24 -4.69
N ALA A 39 14.12 -22.26 -3.96
CA ALA A 39 15.08 -23.21 -4.50
C ALA A 39 14.52 -24.02 -5.69
N GLU A 40 13.26 -24.39 -5.68
CA GLU A 40 12.58 -25.06 -6.80
C GLU A 40 12.47 -24.16 -8.04
N GLN A 41 12.36 -22.84 -7.84
CA GLN A 41 12.38 -21.84 -8.90
C GLN A 41 13.80 -21.41 -9.30
N GLY A 42 14.83 -22.10 -8.83
CA GLY A 42 16.23 -21.80 -9.13
C GLY A 42 16.78 -20.57 -8.40
N GLN A 43 16.05 -20.04 -7.42
CA GLN A 43 16.54 -18.93 -6.60
C GLN A 43 17.48 -19.46 -5.51
N THR A 44 18.62 -18.82 -5.34
CA THR A 44 19.64 -19.25 -4.39
C THR A 44 19.69 -18.41 -3.12
N ALA A 45 19.10 -17.22 -3.15
CA ALA A 45 19.12 -16.26 -2.04
C ALA A 45 17.79 -15.52 -1.91
N ILE A 46 17.46 -15.12 -0.67
CA ILE A 46 16.29 -14.32 -0.32
C ILE A 46 16.74 -13.17 0.58
N ALA A 47 16.47 -11.91 0.20
CA ALA A 47 16.69 -10.75 1.07
C ALA A 47 15.58 -10.67 2.13
N VAL A 48 15.94 -10.41 3.39
CA VAL A 48 15.01 -10.29 4.51
C VAL A 48 15.21 -8.93 5.18
N GLY A 49 14.20 -8.07 5.08
CA GLY A 49 14.12 -6.82 5.83
C GLY A 49 13.05 -6.89 6.90
N ARG A 50 13.08 -5.97 7.85
CA ARG A 50 12.03 -5.83 8.87
C ARG A 50 11.72 -4.36 9.15
N ASP A 51 10.47 -4.09 9.54
CA ASP A 51 10.08 -2.78 10.07
C ASP A 51 10.59 -2.56 11.51
N GLY A 52 10.18 -1.43 12.13
CA GLY A 52 10.61 -1.03 13.46
C GLY A 52 9.90 -1.74 14.62
N ARG A 53 8.96 -2.66 14.37
CA ARG A 53 8.19 -3.34 15.42
C ARG A 53 9.08 -4.15 16.36
N LEU A 54 8.73 -4.13 17.66
CA LEU A 54 9.50 -4.80 18.73
C LEU A 54 9.66 -6.31 18.50
N SER A 55 8.68 -6.95 17.86
CA SER A 55 8.74 -8.37 17.48
C SER A 55 9.58 -8.66 16.22
N GLY A 56 9.98 -7.61 15.49
CA GLY A 56 10.70 -7.74 14.22
C GLY A 56 11.98 -8.59 14.30
N PRO A 57 12.89 -8.34 15.24
CA PRO A 57 14.15 -9.10 15.35
C PRO A 57 13.96 -10.61 15.55
N GLU A 58 13.04 -11.01 16.43
CA GLU A 58 12.72 -12.41 16.71
C GLU A 58 12.13 -13.11 15.48
N LEU A 59 11.12 -12.48 14.87
CA LEU A 59 10.41 -13.05 13.72
C LEU A 59 11.30 -13.11 12.47
N ALA A 60 12.12 -12.08 12.22
CA ALA A 60 13.07 -12.09 11.10
C ALA A 60 14.16 -13.15 11.31
N GLY A 61 14.67 -13.32 12.53
CA GLY A 61 15.61 -14.40 12.86
C GLY A 61 15.01 -15.78 12.59
N ALA A 62 13.79 -16.02 13.06
CA ALA A 62 13.10 -17.28 12.81
C ALA A 62 12.82 -17.55 11.31
N LEU A 63 12.47 -16.51 10.55
CA LEU A 63 12.28 -16.58 9.11
C LEU A 63 13.60 -16.99 8.41
N ILE A 64 14.68 -16.32 8.74
CA ILE A 64 16.04 -16.57 8.23
C ILE A 64 16.47 -18.01 8.51
N ASP A 65 16.28 -18.50 9.74
CA ASP A 65 16.57 -19.88 10.10
C ASP A 65 15.80 -20.87 9.23
N GLY A 66 14.53 -20.59 8.95
CA GLY A 66 13.70 -21.39 8.06
C GLY A 66 14.21 -21.40 6.62
N ILE A 67 14.55 -20.24 6.06
CA ILE A 67 15.11 -20.09 4.72
C ILE A 67 16.42 -20.87 4.59
N CYS A 68 17.31 -20.73 5.56
CA CYS A 68 18.60 -21.44 5.60
C CYS A 68 18.42 -22.97 5.70
N ALA A 69 17.39 -23.44 6.44
CA ALA A 69 17.09 -24.87 6.55
C ALA A 69 16.66 -25.49 5.21
N ALA A 70 16.14 -24.70 4.27
CA ALA A 70 15.84 -25.14 2.91
C ALA A 70 17.06 -25.19 1.98
N GLY A 71 18.22 -24.67 2.42
CA GLY A 71 19.44 -24.59 1.64
C GLY A 71 19.63 -23.28 0.87
N CYS A 72 18.74 -22.29 1.04
CA CYS A 72 18.90 -20.96 0.46
C CYS A 72 19.76 -20.05 1.34
N GLU A 73 20.50 -19.13 0.74
CA GLU A 73 21.11 -18.01 1.47
C GLU A 73 20.02 -17.03 1.92
N ALA A 74 20.05 -16.62 3.18
CA ALA A 74 19.22 -15.52 3.68
C ALA A 74 20.11 -14.27 3.85
N ILE A 75 19.76 -13.18 3.16
CA ILE A 75 20.49 -11.92 3.23
C ILE A 75 19.71 -11.00 4.16
N ASP A 76 20.17 -10.86 5.41
CA ASP A 76 19.57 -9.94 6.39
C ASP A 76 19.99 -8.50 6.06
N ILE A 77 19.03 -7.66 5.70
CA ILE A 77 19.26 -6.25 5.41
C ILE A 77 18.84 -5.33 6.56
N GLY A 78 18.49 -5.88 7.70
CA GLY A 78 18.23 -5.17 8.94
C GLY A 78 16.87 -4.47 9.00
N CYS A 79 16.82 -3.37 9.76
CA CYS A 79 15.62 -2.56 9.96
C CYS A 79 15.52 -1.51 8.85
N VAL A 80 14.59 -1.73 7.93
CA VAL A 80 14.41 -0.91 6.71
C VAL A 80 12.93 -0.86 6.29
N PRO A 81 12.51 0.20 5.60
CA PRO A 81 11.19 0.26 4.94
C PRO A 81 10.96 -0.91 3.98
N THR A 82 9.70 -1.31 3.83
CA THR A 82 9.29 -2.35 2.88
C THR A 82 9.79 -2.10 1.46
N PRO A 83 9.70 -0.87 0.88
CA PRO A 83 10.26 -0.60 -0.44
C PRO A 83 11.78 -0.81 -0.53
N VAL A 84 12.54 -0.56 0.55
CA VAL A 84 13.98 -0.88 0.59
C VAL A 84 14.22 -2.39 0.53
N THR A 85 13.30 -3.19 1.13
CA THR A 85 13.36 -4.65 1.00
C THR A 85 13.09 -5.10 -0.43
N TYR A 86 12.13 -4.49 -1.12
CA TYR A 86 11.91 -4.76 -2.55
C TYR A 86 13.10 -4.33 -3.41
N PHE A 87 13.67 -3.15 -3.14
CA PHE A 87 14.87 -2.67 -3.81
C PHE A 87 16.06 -3.62 -3.64
N ALA A 88 16.24 -4.18 -2.45
CA ALA A 88 17.32 -5.13 -2.18
C ALA A 88 17.27 -6.37 -3.10
N ALA A 89 16.09 -6.83 -3.49
CA ALA A 89 15.96 -7.97 -4.41
C ALA A 89 16.55 -7.66 -5.79
N PHE A 90 16.50 -6.40 -6.24
CA PHE A 90 17.13 -5.94 -7.48
C PHE A 90 18.61 -5.65 -7.27
N GLU A 91 18.98 -4.89 -6.25
CA GLU A 91 20.36 -4.46 -5.97
C GLU A 91 21.31 -5.63 -5.70
N LEU A 92 20.82 -6.64 -4.96
CA LEU A 92 21.58 -7.83 -4.62
C LEU A 92 21.44 -8.97 -5.65
N GLY A 93 20.64 -8.76 -6.71
CA GLY A 93 20.43 -9.72 -7.79
C GLY A 93 19.76 -11.03 -7.38
N CYS A 94 19.05 -11.06 -6.23
CA CYS A 94 18.43 -12.29 -5.74
C CYS A 94 16.97 -12.47 -6.19
N ALA A 95 16.35 -11.45 -6.78
CA ALA A 95 14.97 -11.46 -7.28
C ALA A 95 13.90 -11.93 -6.26
N SER A 96 14.29 -12.18 -5.01
CA SER A 96 13.43 -12.71 -3.96
C SER A 96 13.67 -11.96 -2.66
N CYS A 97 12.59 -11.58 -1.97
CA CYS A 97 12.70 -10.91 -0.68
C CYS A 97 11.47 -11.15 0.19
N VAL A 98 11.64 -10.95 1.49
CA VAL A 98 10.55 -10.93 2.47
C VAL A 98 10.71 -9.72 3.37
N SER A 99 9.69 -8.87 3.46
CA SER A 99 9.59 -7.82 4.46
C SER A 99 8.79 -8.33 5.66
N VAL A 100 9.41 -8.33 6.83
CA VAL A 100 8.76 -8.67 8.10
C VAL A 100 8.14 -7.39 8.64
N THR A 101 6.83 -7.24 8.48
CA THR A 101 6.11 -6.00 8.78
C THR A 101 4.66 -6.22 9.14
N GLY A 102 4.15 -5.39 10.05
CA GLY A 102 2.72 -5.25 10.29
C GLY A 102 2.10 -4.06 9.57
N SER A 103 2.89 -3.30 8.75
CA SER A 103 2.46 -2.08 8.06
C SER A 103 1.78 -1.10 9.05
N HIS A 104 0.57 -0.67 8.76
CA HIS A 104 -0.25 0.21 9.60
C HIS A 104 -1.14 -0.54 10.63
N ASN A 105 -0.91 -1.83 10.90
CA ASN A 105 -1.66 -2.54 11.96
C ASN A 105 -1.19 -2.12 13.36
N PRO A 106 -1.99 -2.39 14.42
CA PRO A 106 -1.60 -2.16 15.82
C PRO A 106 -0.23 -2.76 16.18
N PRO A 107 0.44 -2.28 17.25
CA PRO A 107 1.80 -2.72 17.61
C PRO A 107 1.95 -4.21 17.88
N ASP A 108 0.89 -4.89 18.31
CA ASP A 108 0.85 -6.33 18.59
C ASP A 108 0.69 -7.22 17.34
N TYR A 109 0.56 -6.62 16.14
CA TYR A 109 0.54 -7.32 14.87
C TYR A 109 1.92 -7.34 14.23
N ASN A 110 2.17 -8.40 13.41
CA ASN A 110 3.27 -8.44 12.46
C ASN A 110 2.88 -9.35 11.28
N GLY A 111 3.73 -9.44 10.26
CA GLY A 111 3.42 -10.22 9.05
C GLY A 111 4.59 -10.35 8.09
N LEU A 112 4.31 -10.91 6.93
CA LEU A 112 5.28 -11.16 5.87
C LEU A 112 4.72 -10.72 4.51
N LYS A 113 5.37 -9.73 3.89
CA LYS A 113 5.16 -9.39 2.47
C LYS A 113 6.26 -10.09 1.67
N THR A 114 5.88 -10.94 0.73
CA THR A 114 6.81 -11.89 0.09
C THR A 114 6.87 -11.75 -1.41
N VAL A 115 8.07 -11.71 -1.95
CA VAL A 115 8.37 -11.79 -3.39
C VAL A 115 9.31 -12.96 -3.63
N ILE A 116 8.98 -13.87 -4.53
CA ILE A 116 9.84 -14.99 -4.95
C ILE A 116 10.00 -14.95 -6.48
N GLY A 117 11.24 -14.96 -6.95
CA GLY A 117 11.54 -14.91 -8.38
C GLY A 117 10.93 -13.69 -9.09
N GLY A 118 10.89 -12.52 -8.44
CA GLY A 118 10.30 -11.29 -8.97
C GLY A 118 8.77 -11.30 -9.04
N THR A 119 8.11 -12.23 -8.33
CA THR A 119 6.64 -12.32 -8.26
C THR A 119 6.17 -12.19 -6.83
N THR A 120 5.30 -11.22 -6.55
CA THR A 120 4.67 -11.05 -5.24
C THR A 120 3.69 -12.19 -5.00
N LEU A 121 3.83 -12.89 -3.86
CA LEU A 121 2.90 -13.97 -3.50
C LEU A 121 1.56 -13.37 -3.05
N ALA A 122 0.47 -13.91 -3.60
CA ALA A 122 -0.90 -13.51 -3.26
C ALA A 122 -1.87 -14.67 -3.51
N LEU A 123 -3.06 -14.58 -2.92
CA LEU A 123 -4.17 -15.50 -3.15
C LEU A 123 -3.74 -16.97 -2.99
N ASP A 124 -3.92 -17.79 -4.03
CA ASP A 124 -3.60 -19.21 -4.03
C ASP A 124 -2.12 -19.49 -3.73
N ALA A 125 -1.21 -18.62 -4.15
CA ALA A 125 0.21 -18.79 -3.87
C ALA A 125 0.52 -18.74 -2.36
N ILE A 126 -0.18 -17.89 -1.61
CA ILE A 126 -0.08 -17.85 -0.13
C ILE A 126 -0.66 -19.12 0.48
N GLN A 127 -1.82 -19.61 -0.02
CA GLN A 127 -2.42 -20.86 0.45
C GLN A 127 -1.54 -22.09 0.13
N GLN A 128 -0.82 -22.06 -0.98
CA GLN A 128 0.15 -23.12 -1.33
C GLN A 128 1.34 -23.15 -0.35
N ILE A 129 1.83 -21.99 0.11
CA ILE A 129 2.86 -21.91 1.17
C ILE A 129 2.34 -22.54 2.47
N LYS A 130 1.11 -22.20 2.89
CA LYS A 130 0.47 -22.83 4.04
C LYS A 130 0.42 -24.36 3.90
N ALA A 131 -0.16 -24.84 2.80
CA ALA A 131 -0.34 -26.26 2.55
C ALA A 131 1.01 -27.00 2.50
N ARG A 132 2.04 -26.42 1.89
CA ARG A 132 3.40 -26.95 1.84
C ARG A 132 3.99 -27.11 3.25
N ALA A 133 3.93 -26.05 4.06
CA ALA A 133 4.43 -26.09 5.42
C ALA A 133 3.68 -27.11 6.30
N GLU A 134 2.37 -27.28 6.13
CA GLU A 134 1.55 -28.25 6.88
C GLU A 134 1.84 -29.70 6.49
N ARG A 135 2.05 -29.98 5.20
CA ARG A 135 2.40 -31.33 4.71
C ARG A 135 3.85 -31.73 5.01
N GLY A 136 4.71 -30.76 5.39
CA GLY A 136 6.13 -31.01 5.54
C GLY A 136 6.85 -31.29 4.21
N ASP A 137 6.31 -30.81 3.09
CA ASP A 137 6.91 -30.88 1.76
C ASP A 137 8.00 -29.78 1.66
N LEU A 138 9.10 -30.01 2.35
CA LEU A 138 10.16 -29.05 2.56
C LEU A 138 11.50 -29.61 2.06
N ARG A 139 12.25 -28.80 1.34
CA ARG A 139 13.64 -29.13 1.02
C ARG A 139 14.48 -29.01 2.28
N HIS A 140 15.50 -29.85 2.39
CA HIS A 140 16.47 -29.77 3.47
C HIS A 140 17.85 -29.46 2.89
N GLY A 141 18.54 -28.50 3.50
CA GLY A 141 19.85 -28.06 3.07
C GLY A 141 20.55 -27.24 4.15
N SER A 142 21.73 -26.73 3.83
CA SER A 142 22.56 -25.92 4.71
C SER A 142 22.78 -24.56 4.02
N GLY A 143 21.78 -23.69 4.05
CA GLY A 143 21.92 -22.29 3.67
C GLY A 143 22.68 -21.51 4.72
N ARG A 144 23.11 -20.31 4.36
CA ARG A 144 23.83 -19.41 5.28
C ARG A 144 23.10 -18.08 5.43
N ARG A 145 23.25 -17.44 6.57
CA ARG A 145 22.92 -16.03 6.77
C ARG A 145 24.09 -15.15 6.34
N ARG A 146 23.80 -14.07 5.67
CA ARG A 146 24.71 -12.98 5.36
C ARG A 146 24.02 -11.66 5.64
N ASP A 147 24.74 -10.71 6.22
CA ASP A 147 24.24 -9.35 6.43
C ASP A 147 24.62 -8.45 5.22
N ALA A 148 23.75 -7.52 4.86
CA ALA A 148 24.02 -6.49 3.86
C ALA A 148 23.34 -5.18 4.22
N ASP A 149 23.95 -4.04 3.91
CA ASP A 149 23.33 -2.72 4.00
C ASP A 149 23.09 -2.18 2.59
N VAL A 150 21.83 -1.88 2.28
CA VAL A 150 21.40 -1.36 0.98
C VAL A 150 20.79 0.04 1.07
N LYS A 151 20.73 0.64 2.27
CA LYS A 151 20.10 1.96 2.50
C LYS A 151 20.78 3.05 1.67
N GLY A 152 22.11 3.11 1.71
CA GLY A 152 22.88 4.08 0.95
C GLY A 152 22.66 3.96 -0.56
N ALA A 153 22.64 2.73 -1.09
CA ALA A 153 22.37 2.46 -2.51
C ALA A 153 20.94 2.85 -2.91
N TYR A 154 19.94 2.59 -2.06
CA TYR A 154 18.56 3.00 -2.28
C TYR A 154 18.43 4.53 -2.36
N ILE A 155 19.00 5.24 -1.39
CA ILE A 155 19.00 6.71 -1.37
C ILE A 155 19.69 7.26 -2.63
N GLU A 156 20.88 6.76 -2.95
CA GLU A 156 21.65 7.19 -4.13
C GLU A 156 20.86 6.95 -5.42
N ARG A 157 20.18 5.81 -5.55
CA ARG A 157 19.36 5.49 -6.72
C ARG A 157 18.20 6.46 -6.91
N ILE A 158 17.60 6.95 -5.83
CA ILE A 158 16.54 7.97 -5.89
C ILE A 158 17.14 9.34 -6.23
N VAL A 159 18.15 9.77 -5.48
CA VAL A 159 18.77 11.10 -5.63
C VAL A 159 19.38 11.28 -7.02
N SER A 160 19.95 10.23 -7.61
CA SER A 160 20.49 10.29 -8.99
C SER A 160 19.39 10.42 -10.05
N GLY A 161 18.17 9.99 -9.74
CA GLY A 161 17.05 9.95 -10.69
C GLY A 161 15.99 11.05 -10.51
N VAL A 162 15.97 11.75 -9.37
CA VAL A 162 14.96 12.77 -9.03
C VAL A 162 15.64 14.10 -8.77
N ARG A 163 15.14 15.20 -9.37
CA ARG A 163 15.70 16.53 -9.23
C ARG A 163 14.63 17.57 -8.90
N LEU A 164 14.79 18.23 -7.78
CA LEU A 164 13.99 19.38 -7.43
C LEU A 164 14.45 20.62 -8.23
N ALA A 165 13.50 21.39 -8.76
CA ALA A 165 13.79 22.65 -9.46
C ALA A 165 14.23 23.76 -8.49
N ARG A 166 13.80 23.69 -7.24
CA ARG A 166 14.23 24.56 -6.12
C ARG A 166 14.17 23.77 -4.81
N PRO A 167 14.88 24.22 -3.77
CA PRO A 167 14.67 23.70 -2.42
C PRO A 167 13.21 23.88 -1.98
N LEU A 168 12.72 22.94 -1.19
CA LEU A 168 11.41 23.00 -0.54
C LEU A 168 11.58 22.80 0.96
N LYS A 169 10.85 23.57 1.76
CA LYS A 169 10.71 23.32 3.19
C LYS A 169 9.49 22.47 3.44
N ILE A 170 9.67 21.30 4.04
CA ILE A 170 8.61 20.29 4.22
C ILE A 170 8.43 19.91 5.68
N VAL A 171 7.19 19.67 6.09
CA VAL A 171 6.90 18.88 7.29
C VAL A 171 6.92 17.43 6.89
N MET A 172 7.68 16.60 7.60
CA MET A 172 7.82 15.17 7.31
C MET A 172 7.48 14.36 8.53
N ASP A 173 6.41 13.56 8.44
CA ASP A 173 5.93 12.71 9.51
C ASP A 173 6.18 11.24 9.19
N CYS A 174 6.95 10.56 10.05
CA CYS A 174 7.20 9.12 9.95
C CYS A 174 6.36 8.29 10.93
N GLY A 175 5.53 8.91 11.79
CA GLY A 175 4.67 8.22 12.75
C GLY A 175 5.40 7.19 13.63
N ASN A 176 6.69 7.42 13.94
CA ASN A 176 7.60 6.45 14.56
C ASN A 176 7.78 5.15 13.76
N GLY A 177 7.31 5.11 12.50
CA GLY A 177 7.49 4.01 11.57
C GLY A 177 8.92 3.93 11.02
N VAL A 178 9.21 2.83 10.33
CA VAL A 178 10.56 2.55 9.83
C VAL A 178 11.01 3.47 8.68
N ALA A 179 10.09 4.26 8.08
CA ALA A 179 10.46 5.32 7.14
C ALA A 179 11.48 6.28 7.74
N GLY A 180 11.42 6.55 9.05
CA GLY A 180 12.37 7.40 9.78
C GLY A 180 13.82 6.97 9.69
N ALA A 181 14.10 5.70 9.41
CA ALA A 181 15.47 5.19 9.23
C ALA A 181 16.12 5.61 7.88
N VAL A 182 15.35 6.16 6.93
CA VAL A 182 15.81 6.47 5.57
C VAL A 182 15.34 7.85 5.08
N ALA A 183 14.09 8.22 5.36
CA ALA A 183 13.46 9.41 4.83
C ALA A 183 14.20 10.72 5.18
N PRO A 184 14.66 10.98 6.41
CA PRO A 184 15.35 12.22 6.73
C PRO A 184 16.60 12.45 5.86
N GLU A 185 17.43 11.41 5.69
CA GLU A 185 18.63 11.50 4.85
C GLU A 185 18.26 11.66 3.37
N LEU A 186 17.29 10.88 2.88
CA LEU A 186 16.84 10.93 1.50
C LEU A 186 16.38 12.33 1.10
N PHE A 187 15.45 12.91 1.86
CA PHE A 187 14.87 14.20 1.51
C PHE A 187 15.84 15.37 1.73
N ALA A 188 16.72 15.28 2.73
CA ALA A 188 17.81 16.25 2.88
C ALA A 188 18.77 16.22 1.68
N ARG A 189 19.14 15.06 1.18
CA ARG A 189 19.98 14.90 -0.02
C ARG A 189 19.30 15.36 -1.31
N LEU A 190 17.96 15.33 -1.37
CA LEU A 190 17.20 15.93 -2.48
C LEU A 190 17.18 17.47 -2.40
N GLY A 191 17.67 18.07 -1.32
CA GLY A 191 17.73 19.53 -1.11
C GLY A 191 16.52 20.10 -0.36
N CYS A 192 15.78 19.26 0.39
CA CYS A 192 14.69 19.73 1.24
C CYS A 192 15.22 20.23 2.60
N GLU A 193 14.62 21.32 3.11
CA GLU A 193 14.67 21.68 4.52
C GLU A 193 13.53 20.94 5.25
N ILE A 194 13.87 20.17 6.28
CA ILE A 194 12.92 19.24 6.90
C ILE A 194 12.54 19.75 8.29
N VAL A 195 11.24 19.85 8.56
CA VAL A 195 10.65 19.95 9.89
C VAL A 195 10.19 18.52 10.25
N PRO A 196 10.99 17.75 11.04
CA PRO A 196 10.71 16.36 11.29
C PRO A 196 9.65 16.16 12.37
N LEU A 197 8.73 15.21 12.14
CA LEU A 197 7.78 14.71 13.12
C LEU A 197 7.95 13.20 13.25
N PHE A 198 8.17 12.74 14.49
CA PHE A 198 8.18 11.32 14.86
C PHE A 198 9.06 10.44 13.97
N CYS A 199 10.25 10.95 13.59
CA CYS A 199 11.20 10.24 12.72
C CYS A 199 12.07 9.21 13.47
N GLU A 200 12.05 9.18 14.80
CA GLU A 200 12.68 8.09 15.56
C GLU A 200 11.84 6.82 15.42
N VAL A 201 12.50 5.72 15.03
CA VAL A 201 11.83 4.42 14.85
C VAL A 201 11.49 3.83 16.21
N ASP A 202 10.21 3.70 16.52
CA ASP A 202 9.70 3.11 17.75
C ASP A 202 8.46 2.24 17.46
N GLY A 203 8.63 0.92 17.56
CA GLY A 203 7.56 -0.04 17.26
C GLY A 203 6.38 -0.03 18.25
N SER A 204 6.40 0.82 19.29
CA SER A 204 5.24 1.07 20.14
C SER A 204 4.30 2.15 19.60
N PHE A 205 4.77 2.96 18.63
CA PHE A 205 4.04 4.07 18.01
C PHE A 205 3.44 5.06 19.04
N PRO A 206 4.29 5.72 19.87
CA PRO A 206 3.84 6.43 21.06
C PRO A 206 3.07 7.74 20.78
N ASN A 207 3.18 8.31 19.56
CA ASN A 207 2.58 9.60 19.24
C ASN A 207 1.21 9.45 18.57
N HIS A 208 1.16 8.80 17.45
CA HIS A 208 -0.08 8.43 16.75
C HIS A 208 0.10 7.14 15.95
N HIS A 209 -1.00 6.56 15.52
CA HIS A 209 -0.97 5.37 14.68
C HIS A 209 -0.42 5.72 13.28
N PRO A 210 0.61 5.01 12.75
CA PRO A 210 1.25 5.35 11.48
C PRO A 210 0.40 4.90 10.26
N ASP A 211 -0.74 5.56 10.08
CA ASP A 211 -1.66 5.36 8.96
C ASP A 211 -2.12 6.72 8.41
N PRO A 212 -1.46 7.25 7.37
CA PRO A 212 -1.78 8.56 6.79
C PRO A 212 -3.11 8.57 6.02
N SER A 213 -3.77 7.43 5.85
CA SER A 213 -5.12 7.38 5.28
C SER A 213 -6.20 7.92 6.23
N LYS A 214 -5.86 8.11 7.51
CA LYS A 214 -6.76 8.60 8.56
C LYS A 214 -6.48 10.06 8.86
N PRO A 215 -7.46 10.96 8.67
CA PRO A 215 -7.26 12.40 8.92
C PRO A 215 -6.78 12.72 10.33
N GLU A 216 -7.22 11.98 11.34
CA GLU A 216 -6.79 12.15 12.73
C GLU A 216 -5.28 11.97 12.93
N ASN A 217 -4.63 11.09 12.14
CA ASN A 217 -3.20 10.84 12.19
C ASN A 217 -2.36 11.92 11.46
N LEU A 218 -3.02 12.83 10.73
CA LEU A 218 -2.37 13.97 10.05
C LEU A 218 -2.52 15.28 10.84
N ALA A 219 -3.14 15.26 12.02
CA ALA A 219 -3.40 16.45 12.82
C ALA A 219 -2.13 17.21 13.19
N ASP A 220 -1.04 16.50 13.54
CA ASP A 220 0.24 17.12 13.88
C ASP A 220 0.92 17.72 12.65
N VAL A 221 0.84 17.09 11.48
CA VAL A 221 1.33 17.64 10.21
C VAL A 221 0.60 18.95 9.90
N ILE A 222 -0.74 18.95 9.98
CA ILE A 222 -1.59 20.13 9.71
C ILE A 222 -1.24 21.28 10.68
N ARG A 223 -1.10 20.99 11.97
CA ARG A 223 -0.72 21.97 12.98
C ARG A 223 0.66 22.55 12.68
N THR A 224 1.65 21.71 12.44
CA THR A 224 3.04 22.15 12.19
C THR A 224 3.16 22.95 10.91
N LEU A 225 2.41 22.62 9.86
CA LEU A 225 2.34 23.43 8.64
C LEU A 225 1.84 24.85 8.93
N ARG A 226 0.84 25.02 9.80
CA ARG A 226 0.29 26.33 10.16
C ARG A 226 1.27 27.16 11.01
N GLU A 227 2.04 26.50 11.86
CA GLU A 227 2.95 27.12 12.83
C GLU A 227 4.35 27.44 12.23
N THR A 228 4.71 26.87 11.10
CA THR A 228 6.03 27.04 10.46
C THR A 228 5.89 27.70 9.09
N ASP A 229 6.99 27.94 8.41
CA ASP A 229 7.05 28.38 7.01
C ASP A 229 7.18 27.22 6.00
N ALA A 230 7.02 25.96 6.45
CA ALA A 230 7.00 24.81 5.56
C ALA A 230 5.87 24.91 4.53
N GLU A 231 6.14 24.46 3.30
CA GLU A 231 5.28 24.66 2.13
C GLU A 231 4.31 23.48 1.91
N ILE A 232 4.70 22.27 2.33
CA ILE A 232 3.96 21.03 2.13
C ILE A 232 4.25 20.05 3.27
N GLY A 233 3.27 19.21 3.61
CA GLY A 233 3.43 18.10 4.53
C GLY A 233 3.40 16.78 3.80
N ILE A 234 4.30 15.87 4.17
CA ILE A 234 4.30 14.47 3.74
C ILE A 234 4.31 13.55 4.95
N ALA A 235 3.59 12.45 4.88
CA ALA A 235 3.50 11.46 5.94
C ALA A 235 3.63 10.05 5.37
N PHE A 236 4.24 9.14 6.14
CA PHE A 236 4.46 7.76 5.75
C PHE A 236 3.73 6.81 6.70
N ASP A 237 3.33 5.65 6.20
CA ASP A 237 2.79 4.60 7.06
C ASP A 237 3.89 3.79 7.74
N GLY A 238 3.49 2.85 8.60
CA GLY A 238 4.40 2.14 9.50
C GLY A 238 5.57 1.43 8.84
N ASP A 239 5.44 0.99 7.58
CA ASP A 239 6.51 0.36 6.82
C ASP A 239 6.94 1.15 5.56
N GLY A 240 6.42 2.36 5.38
CA GLY A 240 6.93 3.35 4.41
C GLY A 240 6.54 3.07 2.96
N ASP A 241 5.54 2.24 2.70
CA ASP A 241 5.09 1.96 1.33
C ASP A 241 3.89 2.83 0.89
N ARG A 242 3.37 3.70 1.78
CA ARG A 242 2.30 4.66 1.50
C ARG A 242 2.70 6.09 1.79
N LEU A 243 2.09 7.02 1.03
CA LEU A 243 2.30 8.45 1.13
C LEU A 243 1.00 9.19 1.47
N GLY A 244 1.02 9.97 2.55
CA GLY A 244 0.04 11.03 2.85
C GLY A 244 0.58 12.39 2.45
N VAL A 245 -0.29 13.30 2.00
CA VAL A 245 0.07 14.64 1.54
C VAL A 245 -0.89 15.68 2.11
N VAL A 246 -0.35 16.77 2.66
CA VAL A 246 -1.12 17.86 3.23
C VAL A 246 -0.57 19.18 2.69
N THR A 247 -1.43 20.05 2.17
CA THR A 247 -1.05 21.39 1.69
C THR A 247 -0.80 22.36 2.85
N LYS A 248 -0.18 23.50 2.58
CA LYS A 248 0.15 24.55 3.56
C LYS A 248 -1.04 25.01 4.39
N ASP A 249 -2.22 25.05 3.82
CA ASP A 249 -3.47 25.48 4.48
C ASP A 249 -4.20 24.32 5.20
N GLY A 250 -3.63 23.12 5.15
CA GLY A 250 -4.13 21.96 5.89
C GLY A 250 -5.12 21.09 5.10
N GLU A 251 -5.24 21.27 3.78
CA GLU A 251 -6.02 20.37 2.93
C GLU A 251 -5.29 19.03 2.76
N ILE A 252 -5.98 17.93 3.04
CA ILE A 252 -5.46 16.57 2.79
C ILE A 252 -5.70 16.22 1.33
N ILE A 253 -4.63 15.92 0.60
CA ILE A 253 -4.71 15.47 -0.79
C ILE A 253 -4.75 13.94 -0.81
N TYR A 254 -5.91 13.38 -1.08
CA TYR A 254 -6.11 11.95 -1.10
C TYR A 254 -5.32 11.26 -2.22
N PRO A 255 -4.94 9.98 -2.06
CA PRO A 255 -4.03 9.29 -2.98
C PRO A 255 -4.49 9.22 -4.44
N ASP A 256 -5.78 9.15 -4.70
CA ASP A 256 -6.32 9.18 -6.06
C ASP A 256 -6.15 10.55 -6.75
N ARG A 257 -6.19 11.66 -5.99
CA ARG A 257 -5.81 12.99 -6.48
C ARG A 257 -4.29 13.13 -6.64
N GLN A 258 -3.50 12.54 -5.74
CA GLN A 258 -2.04 12.45 -5.93
C GLN A 258 -1.72 11.68 -7.23
N LEU A 259 -2.45 10.59 -7.50
CA LEU A 259 -2.29 9.81 -8.72
C LEU A 259 -2.63 10.61 -9.99
N MET A 260 -3.58 11.57 -9.94
CA MET A 260 -3.82 12.49 -11.05
C MET A 260 -2.58 13.30 -11.39
N LEU A 261 -1.92 13.87 -10.36
CA LEU A 261 -0.70 14.66 -10.54
C LEU A 261 0.42 13.80 -11.14
N PHE A 262 0.64 12.61 -10.59
CA PHE A 262 1.64 11.67 -11.08
C PHE A 262 1.35 11.20 -12.50
N ALA A 263 0.07 10.93 -12.82
CA ALA A 263 -0.33 10.51 -14.15
C ALA A 263 -0.04 11.59 -15.21
N ALA A 264 -0.36 12.86 -14.93
CA ALA A 264 -0.05 13.95 -15.83
C ALA A 264 1.47 14.10 -16.08
N ASP A 265 2.29 14.00 -15.02
CA ASP A 265 3.75 14.07 -15.12
C ASP A 265 4.35 12.88 -15.88
N VAL A 266 3.88 11.66 -15.62
CA VAL A 266 4.36 10.44 -16.31
C VAL A 266 3.93 10.44 -17.77
N LEU A 267 2.68 10.78 -18.07
CA LEU A 267 2.15 10.77 -19.44
C LEU A 267 2.81 11.83 -20.35
N ALA A 268 3.33 12.91 -19.78
CA ALA A 268 4.13 13.87 -20.54
C ALA A 268 5.41 13.25 -21.13
N ARG A 269 5.94 12.17 -20.52
CA ARG A 269 7.13 11.43 -20.97
C ARG A 269 6.79 10.10 -21.66
N VAL A 270 5.64 9.51 -21.34
CA VAL A 270 5.17 8.22 -21.87
C VAL A 270 3.76 8.40 -22.46
N PRO A 271 3.60 9.14 -23.56
CA PRO A 271 2.30 9.32 -24.21
C PRO A 271 1.66 7.97 -24.58
N GLY A 272 0.35 7.83 -24.38
CA GLY A 272 -0.36 6.57 -24.59
C GLY A 272 -0.18 5.54 -23.48
N GLY A 273 0.60 5.86 -22.43
CA GLY A 273 0.84 4.97 -21.29
C GLY A 273 -0.46 4.59 -20.57
N GLN A 274 -0.54 3.32 -20.17
CA GLN A 274 -1.67 2.84 -19.35
C GLN A 274 -1.45 3.20 -17.90
N ILE A 275 -2.44 3.82 -17.25
CA ILE A 275 -2.41 4.14 -15.82
C ILE A 275 -3.41 3.23 -15.11
N ILE A 276 -2.91 2.42 -14.18
CA ILE A 276 -3.73 1.49 -13.39
C ILE A 276 -4.16 2.18 -12.10
N TYR A 277 -5.43 1.99 -11.70
CA TYR A 277 -5.96 2.49 -10.45
C TYR A 277 -7.02 1.55 -9.88
N ASP A 278 -7.20 1.53 -8.56
CA ASP A 278 -8.15 0.61 -7.94
C ASP A 278 -9.60 1.12 -8.00
N VAL A 279 -10.54 0.21 -7.78
CA VAL A 279 -11.99 0.49 -7.85
C VAL A 279 -12.47 1.57 -6.87
N LYS A 280 -11.68 1.91 -5.85
CA LYS A 280 -12.02 2.92 -4.84
C LYS A 280 -11.70 4.34 -5.31
N CYS A 281 -10.84 4.50 -6.32
CA CYS A 281 -10.42 5.80 -6.81
C CYS A 281 -11.58 6.62 -7.39
N THR A 282 -11.40 7.94 -7.34
CA THR A 282 -12.35 8.93 -7.86
C THR A 282 -12.71 8.65 -9.32
N ARG A 283 -13.98 8.90 -9.67
CA ARG A 283 -14.45 8.82 -11.06
C ARG A 283 -13.80 9.86 -11.98
N LEU A 284 -13.24 10.92 -11.41
CA LEU A 284 -12.56 11.99 -12.17
C LEU A 284 -11.21 11.55 -12.73
N LEU A 285 -10.63 10.46 -12.22
CA LEU A 285 -9.30 9.99 -12.61
C LEU A 285 -9.27 9.48 -14.06
N ALA A 286 -10.27 8.73 -14.51
CA ALA A 286 -10.31 8.20 -15.86
C ALA A 286 -10.39 9.29 -16.95
N PRO A 287 -11.28 10.29 -16.86
CA PRO A 287 -11.28 11.45 -17.76
C PRO A 287 -9.96 12.22 -17.73
N TRP A 288 -9.37 12.43 -16.54
CA TRP A 288 -8.09 13.11 -16.37
C TRP A 288 -6.96 12.40 -17.10
N ILE A 289 -6.85 11.08 -16.95
CA ILE A 289 -5.84 10.27 -17.64
C ILE A 289 -5.99 10.40 -19.17
N ARG A 290 -7.23 10.31 -19.69
CA ARG A 290 -7.49 10.47 -21.14
C ARG A 290 -7.13 11.89 -21.62
N GLN A 291 -7.45 12.91 -20.85
CA GLN A 291 -7.11 14.30 -21.17
C GLN A 291 -5.60 14.51 -21.30
N HIS A 292 -4.80 13.76 -20.54
CA HIS A 292 -3.33 13.79 -20.60
C HIS A 292 -2.74 12.77 -21.59
N GLY A 293 -3.57 12.19 -22.45
CA GLY A 293 -3.12 11.28 -23.51
C GLY A 293 -2.79 9.87 -23.07
N GLY A 294 -3.29 9.43 -21.89
CA GLY A 294 -3.11 8.09 -21.36
C GLY A 294 -4.33 7.19 -21.51
N VAL A 295 -4.16 5.92 -21.16
CA VAL A 295 -5.19 4.89 -21.16
C VAL A 295 -5.53 4.49 -19.71
N PRO A 296 -6.71 4.83 -19.16
CA PRO A 296 -7.10 4.45 -17.81
C PRO A 296 -7.45 2.96 -17.75
N LEU A 297 -6.95 2.27 -16.70
CA LEU A 297 -7.31 0.88 -16.39
C LEU A 297 -7.71 0.76 -14.91
N MET A 298 -9.01 0.60 -14.66
CA MET A 298 -9.51 0.26 -13.33
C MET A 298 -9.22 -1.20 -13.01
N TRP A 299 -8.74 -1.49 -11.78
CA TRP A 299 -8.36 -2.82 -11.37
C TRP A 299 -8.79 -3.15 -9.93
N ASN A 300 -8.52 -4.40 -9.50
CA ASN A 300 -8.76 -4.83 -8.13
C ASN A 300 -7.88 -4.06 -7.14
N THR A 301 -8.41 -3.79 -5.94
CA THR A 301 -7.63 -3.30 -4.80
C THR A 301 -6.71 -4.41 -4.28
N GLY A 302 -5.49 -4.02 -3.93
CA GLY A 302 -4.49 -4.88 -3.29
C GLY A 302 -3.14 -4.82 -3.99
N HIS A 303 -2.13 -4.34 -3.25
CA HIS A 303 -0.79 -4.04 -3.76
C HIS A 303 -0.17 -5.18 -4.58
N ALA A 304 -0.41 -6.44 -4.19
CA ALA A 304 0.10 -7.60 -4.92
C ALA A 304 -0.58 -7.78 -6.29
N LEU A 305 -1.92 -7.56 -6.36
CA LEU A 305 -2.69 -7.66 -7.60
C LEU A 305 -2.34 -6.51 -8.56
N VAL A 306 -2.13 -5.32 -8.02
CA VAL A 306 -1.71 -4.14 -8.80
C VAL A 306 -0.31 -4.35 -9.36
N LYS A 307 0.66 -4.85 -8.56
CA LYS A 307 2.02 -5.20 -9.04
C LYS A 307 1.99 -6.25 -10.14
N ALA A 308 1.16 -7.28 -10.00
CA ALA A 308 1.00 -8.30 -11.04
C ALA A 308 0.45 -7.71 -12.34
N LYS A 309 -0.59 -6.86 -12.24
CA LYS A 309 -1.19 -6.20 -13.41
C LYS A 309 -0.24 -5.20 -14.06
N LEU A 310 0.50 -4.44 -13.27
CA LEU A 310 1.53 -3.50 -13.76
C LEU A 310 2.64 -4.24 -14.54
N LYS A 311 3.06 -5.41 -14.05
CA LYS A 311 4.03 -6.27 -14.75
C LYS A 311 3.45 -6.83 -16.05
N GLU A 312 2.21 -7.32 -16.03
CA GLU A 312 1.49 -7.88 -17.20
C GLU A 312 1.34 -6.86 -18.32
N THR A 313 0.89 -5.65 -17.98
CA THR A 313 0.57 -4.60 -18.95
C THR A 313 1.74 -3.70 -19.30
N CYS A 314 2.85 -3.82 -18.59
CA CYS A 314 3.97 -2.89 -18.68
C CYS A 314 3.59 -1.41 -18.40
N ALA A 315 2.51 -1.17 -17.66
CA ALA A 315 2.05 0.17 -17.34
C ALA A 315 3.15 0.99 -16.63
N PRO A 316 3.35 2.27 -16.96
CA PRO A 316 4.38 3.11 -16.35
C PRO A 316 4.05 3.54 -14.92
N LEU A 317 2.78 3.54 -14.54
CA LEU A 317 2.30 4.01 -13.25
C LEU A 317 1.04 3.25 -12.82
N ALA A 318 0.94 2.97 -11.53
CA ALA A 318 -0.29 2.53 -10.88
C ALA A 318 -0.45 3.22 -9.51
N GLY A 319 -1.68 3.25 -8.98
CA GLY A 319 -1.95 3.76 -7.65
C GLY A 319 -3.24 3.22 -7.06
N GLU A 320 -3.30 3.22 -5.73
CA GLU A 320 -4.47 2.81 -4.96
C GLU A 320 -4.95 3.94 -4.06
N MET A 321 -6.26 3.98 -3.79
CA MET A 321 -6.84 4.93 -2.83
C MET A 321 -6.27 4.77 -1.41
N SER A 322 -5.66 3.62 -1.10
CA SER A 322 -5.00 3.34 0.17
C SER A 322 -3.65 4.06 0.37
N GLY A 323 -3.10 4.68 -0.68
CA GLY A 323 -1.83 5.40 -0.64
C GLY A 323 -0.64 4.68 -1.27
N HIS A 324 -0.80 3.44 -1.71
CA HIS A 324 0.23 2.75 -2.47
C HIS A 324 0.36 3.35 -3.88
N THR A 325 1.57 3.73 -4.26
CA THR A 325 1.89 4.23 -5.61
C THR A 325 3.05 3.44 -6.18
N PHE A 326 2.88 3.01 -7.43
CA PHE A 326 3.78 2.08 -8.11
C PHE A 326 4.31 2.75 -9.38
N PHE A 327 5.52 3.25 -9.34
CA PHE A 327 6.19 3.79 -10.51
C PHE A 327 7.01 2.71 -11.20
N ARG A 328 6.75 2.44 -12.49
CA ARG A 328 7.62 1.66 -13.35
C ARG A 328 8.43 2.58 -14.28
N GLU A 329 7.91 3.75 -14.54
CA GLU A 329 8.63 4.84 -15.21
C GLU A 329 9.71 5.39 -14.25
N ARG A 330 10.98 5.23 -14.58
CA ARG A 330 12.17 5.64 -13.80
C ARG A 330 12.37 4.87 -12.46
N TRP A 331 11.53 3.86 -12.16
CA TRP A 331 11.60 3.01 -10.97
C TRP A 331 11.31 1.54 -11.30
N TYR A 332 11.16 0.67 -10.32
CA TYR A 332 11.11 -0.78 -10.49
C TYR A 332 9.69 -1.36 -10.52
N GLY A 333 8.64 -0.56 -10.24
CA GLY A 333 7.25 -0.99 -10.31
C GLY A 333 6.70 -1.63 -9.02
N PHE A 334 7.38 -1.47 -7.90
CA PHE A 334 6.81 -1.79 -6.59
C PHE A 334 6.25 -0.54 -5.90
N ASP A 335 5.42 -0.77 -4.87
CA ASP A 335 4.85 0.26 -4.00
C ASP A 335 5.95 0.89 -3.13
N ASP A 336 6.05 2.23 -3.18
CA ASP A 336 7.13 2.96 -2.54
C ASP A 336 6.68 4.37 -2.15
N GLY A 337 6.36 4.58 -0.86
CA GLY A 337 5.93 5.87 -0.34
C GLY A 337 7.04 6.91 -0.36
N LEU A 338 8.31 6.50 -0.12
CA LEU A 338 9.44 7.41 -0.12
C LEU A 338 9.76 7.90 -1.54
N TYR A 339 9.77 6.99 -2.53
CA TYR A 339 9.95 7.35 -3.93
C TYR A 339 8.78 8.21 -4.44
N ALA A 340 7.54 7.86 -4.08
CA ALA A 340 6.37 8.67 -4.42
C ALA A 340 6.48 10.09 -3.83
N GLY A 341 6.93 10.23 -2.58
CA GLY A 341 7.22 11.52 -1.96
C GLY A 341 8.30 12.31 -2.71
N ALA A 342 9.39 11.67 -3.11
CA ALA A 342 10.44 12.29 -3.90
C ALA A 342 9.92 12.79 -5.25
N ARG A 343 9.12 11.99 -5.96
CA ARG A 343 8.48 12.35 -7.24
C ARG A 343 7.44 13.45 -7.06
N LEU A 344 6.69 13.46 -5.96
CA LEU A 344 5.78 14.56 -5.62
C LEU A 344 6.56 15.87 -5.52
N LEU A 345 7.61 15.91 -4.72
CA LEU A 345 8.40 17.13 -4.50
C LEU A 345 9.13 17.57 -5.78
N GLU A 346 9.57 16.63 -6.65
CA GLU A 346 10.10 16.97 -7.98
C GLU A 346 9.08 17.77 -8.80
N ILE A 347 7.81 17.39 -8.78
CA ILE A 347 6.74 18.07 -9.51
C ILE A 347 6.44 19.43 -8.87
N LEU A 348 6.22 19.45 -7.56
CA LEU A 348 5.82 20.64 -6.82
C LEU A 348 6.90 21.73 -6.83
N SER A 349 8.17 21.35 -6.82
CA SER A 349 9.30 22.27 -6.85
C SER A 349 9.38 23.12 -8.13
N ARG A 350 8.67 22.77 -9.20
CA ARG A 350 8.58 23.54 -10.44
C ARG A 350 7.67 24.77 -10.31
N SER A 351 6.84 24.80 -9.27
CA SER A 351 5.94 25.92 -8.97
C SER A 351 6.53 26.81 -7.88
N ALA A 352 6.26 28.12 -7.96
CA ALA A 352 6.59 29.05 -6.89
C ALA A 352 5.78 28.76 -5.61
N ASP A 353 4.50 28.38 -5.76
CA ASP A 353 3.65 27.85 -4.68
C ASP A 353 3.56 26.34 -4.85
N ALA A 354 4.14 25.58 -3.91
CA ALA A 354 4.12 24.13 -3.94
C ALA A 354 2.71 23.51 -3.83
N GLY A 355 1.77 24.22 -3.21
CA GLY A 355 0.36 23.78 -3.09
C GLY A 355 -0.46 23.98 -4.36
N ALA A 356 -0.08 24.93 -5.23
CA ALA A 356 -0.89 25.31 -6.39
C ALA A 356 -1.17 24.14 -7.36
N PRO A 357 -0.21 23.28 -7.74
CA PRO A 357 -0.49 22.13 -8.59
C PRO A 357 -1.50 21.14 -8.00
N LEU A 358 -1.49 20.94 -6.68
CA LEU A 358 -2.40 20.05 -5.97
C LEU A 358 -3.83 20.63 -5.91
N LYS A 359 -3.94 21.92 -5.61
CA LYS A 359 -5.22 22.65 -5.52
C LYS A 359 -5.91 22.78 -6.88
N SER A 360 -5.16 22.74 -7.98
CA SER A 360 -5.72 22.81 -9.34
C SER A 360 -6.30 21.48 -9.83
N LEU A 361 -6.10 20.38 -9.11
CA LEU A 361 -6.65 19.08 -9.48
C LEU A 361 -8.18 19.06 -9.33
N PRO A 362 -8.90 18.37 -10.22
CA PRO A 362 -10.33 18.15 -10.06
C PRO A 362 -10.66 17.52 -8.71
N ASP A 363 -11.77 17.93 -8.13
CA ASP A 363 -12.30 17.37 -6.89
C ASP A 363 -13.81 17.29 -6.93
N SER A 364 -14.40 16.45 -6.10
CA SER A 364 -15.84 16.28 -5.98
C SER A 364 -16.24 15.85 -4.57
N PRO A 365 -17.46 16.21 -4.11
CA PRO A 365 -17.97 15.72 -2.83
C PRO A 365 -17.93 14.20 -2.74
N SER A 366 -17.24 13.70 -1.73
CA SER A 366 -17.07 12.26 -1.50
C SER A 366 -17.12 11.92 -0.01
N THR A 367 -17.41 10.65 0.30
CA THR A 367 -17.23 10.13 1.65
C THR A 367 -15.81 9.63 1.85
N PRO A 368 -15.29 9.60 3.09
CA PRO A 368 -14.19 8.71 3.42
C PRO A 368 -14.58 7.24 3.19
N GLU A 369 -13.64 6.31 3.37
CA GLU A 369 -13.97 4.89 3.42
C GLU A 369 -14.83 4.62 4.66
N LEU A 370 -16.07 4.12 4.44
CA LEU A 370 -17.00 3.73 5.48
C LEU A 370 -16.96 2.22 5.65
N ASN A 371 -17.00 1.74 6.91
CA ASN A 371 -16.87 0.31 7.20
C ASN A 371 -18.17 -0.23 7.80
N LEU A 372 -18.85 -1.10 7.06
CA LEU A 372 -19.96 -1.89 7.55
C LEU A 372 -19.41 -3.18 8.20
N LYS A 373 -19.40 -3.23 9.52
CA LYS A 373 -18.90 -4.38 10.28
C LYS A 373 -19.89 -5.55 10.19
N MET A 374 -19.38 -6.76 9.97
CA MET A 374 -20.17 -7.99 9.82
C MET A 374 -19.42 -9.16 10.46
N ALA A 375 -20.04 -10.34 10.55
CA ALA A 375 -19.35 -11.54 10.97
C ALA A 375 -18.43 -12.07 9.85
N GLU A 376 -17.49 -12.94 10.21
CA GLU A 376 -16.53 -13.54 9.25
C GLU A 376 -17.29 -14.27 8.13
N GLY A 377 -16.90 -14.01 6.88
CA GLY A 377 -17.52 -14.54 5.66
C GLY A 377 -18.77 -13.80 5.18
N GLU A 378 -19.50 -13.09 6.03
CA GLU A 378 -20.72 -12.36 5.65
C GLU A 378 -20.46 -11.23 4.64
N PRO A 379 -19.34 -10.46 4.70
CA PRO A 379 -19.05 -9.44 3.68
C PRO A 379 -19.09 -9.97 2.25
N PHE A 380 -18.52 -11.15 2.01
CA PHE A 380 -18.52 -11.78 0.68
C PHE A 380 -19.92 -12.24 0.28
N ALA A 381 -20.69 -12.81 1.23
CA ALA A 381 -22.07 -13.23 0.98
C ALA A 381 -22.97 -12.03 0.66
N LEU A 382 -22.86 -10.92 1.41
CA LEU A 382 -23.60 -9.69 1.14
C LEU A 382 -23.30 -9.16 -0.28
N ILE A 383 -22.03 -9.08 -0.65
CA ILE A 383 -21.63 -8.57 -1.96
C ILE A 383 -22.11 -9.49 -3.09
N ALA A 384 -22.07 -10.81 -2.90
CA ALA A 384 -22.60 -11.76 -3.88
C ALA A 384 -24.11 -11.53 -4.12
N ARG A 385 -24.90 -11.36 -3.04
CA ARG A 385 -26.32 -11.04 -3.12
C ARG A 385 -26.57 -9.67 -3.75
N LEU A 386 -25.78 -8.65 -3.37
CA LEU A 386 -25.92 -7.30 -3.93
C LEU A 386 -25.68 -7.30 -5.46
N LYS A 387 -24.72 -8.08 -5.94
CA LYS A 387 -24.45 -8.24 -7.38
C LYS A 387 -25.62 -8.86 -8.13
N GLY A 388 -26.30 -9.84 -7.53
CA GLY A 388 -27.41 -10.58 -8.16
C GLY A 388 -28.76 -9.92 -7.99
N GLU A 389 -29.07 -9.46 -6.79
CA GLU A 389 -30.41 -9.04 -6.36
C GLU A 389 -30.55 -7.50 -6.22
N GLY A 390 -29.43 -6.78 -6.03
CA GLY A 390 -29.44 -5.35 -5.75
C GLY A 390 -30.04 -4.52 -6.90
N ARG A 391 -30.92 -3.57 -6.58
CA ARG A 391 -31.52 -2.63 -7.54
C ARG A 391 -30.95 -1.24 -7.33
N PHE A 392 -30.53 -0.60 -8.42
CA PHE A 392 -29.92 0.71 -8.45
C PHE A 392 -30.52 1.51 -9.60
N ASP A 393 -31.58 2.28 -9.29
CA ASP A 393 -32.32 3.03 -10.28
C ASP A 393 -31.47 4.17 -10.84
N GLY A 394 -31.45 4.33 -12.16
CA GLY A 394 -30.63 5.33 -12.85
C GLY A 394 -29.14 5.02 -12.97
N ALA A 395 -28.69 3.82 -12.56
CA ALA A 395 -27.33 3.36 -12.80
C ALA A 395 -27.03 3.27 -14.30
N THR A 396 -25.85 3.78 -14.68
CA THR A 396 -25.37 3.74 -16.06
C THR A 396 -24.48 2.51 -16.32
N GLU A 397 -23.76 2.05 -15.27
CA GLU A 397 -22.87 0.91 -15.34
C GLU A 397 -22.73 0.21 -13.99
N ARG A 398 -22.47 -1.09 -14.01
CA ARG A 398 -22.16 -1.91 -12.84
C ARG A 398 -20.82 -2.61 -13.07
N ILE A 399 -19.83 -2.24 -12.27
CA ILE A 399 -18.47 -2.79 -12.32
C ILE A 399 -18.31 -3.78 -11.18
N THR A 400 -17.94 -5.02 -11.51
CA THR A 400 -17.94 -6.15 -10.56
C THR A 400 -16.54 -6.78 -10.36
N ILE A 401 -15.49 -6.12 -10.81
CA ILE A 401 -14.11 -6.65 -10.75
C ILE A 401 -13.61 -6.83 -9.30
N ASP A 402 -14.02 -5.93 -8.38
CA ASP A 402 -13.70 -6.03 -6.94
C ASP A 402 -14.86 -5.43 -6.12
N GLY A 403 -15.77 -6.29 -5.69
CA GLY A 403 -17.03 -5.85 -5.10
C GLY A 403 -18.07 -5.43 -6.15
N LEU A 404 -18.87 -4.44 -5.82
CA LEU A 404 -19.86 -3.82 -6.72
C LEU A 404 -19.69 -2.31 -6.69
N ARG A 405 -19.20 -1.75 -7.79
CA ARG A 405 -19.20 -0.32 -8.06
C ARG A 405 -20.31 0.00 -9.05
N VAL A 406 -21.16 0.96 -8.70
CA VAL A 406 -22.30 1.38 -9.50
C VAL A 406 -22.08 2.83 -9.92
N GLU A 407 -21.95 3.06 -11.22
CA GLU A 407 -21.79 4.39 -11.80
C GLU A 407 -23.18 5.00 -12.12
N TYR A 408 -23.28 6.29 -11.90
CA TYR A 408 -24.41 7.13 -12.26
C TYR A 408 -23.93 8.30 -13.14
N PRO A 409 -24.81 9.03 -13.82
CA PRO A 409 -24.40 10.20 -14.61
C PRO A 409 -23.62 11.23 -13.78
N ASP A 410 -23.97 11.36 -12.50
CA ASP A 410 -23.52 12.40 -11.56
C ASP A 410 -22.74 11.87 -10.35
N GLY A 411 -22.29 10.60 -10.36
CA GLY A 411 -21.50 10.04 -9.25
C GLY A 411 -21.36 8.53 -9.30
N PHE A 412 -20.82 7.95 -8.22
CA PHE A 412 -20.76 6.50 -8.03
C PHE A 412 -20.96 6.11 -6.57
N GLY A 413 -21.34 4.86 -6.37
CA GLY A 413 -21.25 4.17 -5.07
C GLY A 413 -20.49 2.85 -5.21
N LEU A 414 -19.75 2.50 -4.17
CA LEU A 414 -18.98 1.26 -4.08
C LEU A 414 -19.35 0.50 -2.82
N ALA A 415 -19.53 -0.81 -2.93
CA ALA A 415 -19.53 -1.78 -1.84
C ALA A 415 -18.63 -2.94 -2.19
N ARG A 416 -17.57 -3.20 -1.38
CA ARG A 416 -16.63 -4.29 -1.59
C ARG A 416 -16.30 -5.02 -0.29
N PRO A 417 -16.09 -6.35 -0.31
CA PRO A 417 -15.65 -7.04 0.89
C PRO A 417 -14.18 -6.70 1.16
N SER A 418 -13.81 -6.47 2.41
CA SER A 418 -12.40 -6.38 2.78
C SER A 418 -11.75 -7.77 2.74
N ASN A 419 -10.52 -7.85 2.22
CA ASN A 419 -9.74 -9.08 2.21
C ASN A 419 -8.91 -9.30 3.50
N THR A 420 -8.93 -8.32 4.42
CA THR A 420 -8.10 -8.35 5.62
C THR A 420 -8.89 -8.31 6.92
N THR A 421 -10.12 -7.77 6.87
CA THR A 421 -11.01 -7.59 8.03
C THR A 421 -12.45 -7.95 7.66
N PRO A 422 -13.29 -8.38 8.62
CA PRO A 422 -14.69 -8.75 8.36
C PRO A 422 -15.60 -7.52 8.21
N VAL A 423 -15.33 -6.71 7.18
CA VAL A 423 -16.12 -5.51 6.88
C VAL A 423 -16.46 -5.42 5.39
N VAL A 424 -17.56 -4.77 5.06
CA VAL A 424 -17.79 -4.23 3.72
C VAL A 424 -17.32 -2.79 3.71
N VAL A 425 -16.37 -2.48 2.85
CA VAL A 425 -15.90 -1.11 2.58
C VAL A 425 -16.88 -0.45 1.62
N LEU A 426 -17.37 0.74 2.02
CA LEU A 426 -18.29 1.56 1.25
C LEU A 426 -17.62 2.90 0.94
N ARG A 427 -17.79 3.40 -0.28
CA ARG A 427 -17.38 4.75 -0.68
C ARG A 427 -18.38 5.33 -1.68
N PHE A 428 -18.63 6.64 -1.56
CA PHE A 428 -19.54 7.37 -2.42
C PHE A 428 -18.89 8.66 -2.88
N GLU A 429 -19.19 9.07 -4.11
CA GLU A 429 -18.72 10.31 -4.70
C GLU A 429 -19.77 10.82 -5.69
N ALA A 430 -19.99 12.14 -5.74
CA ALA A 430 -20.93 12.73 -6.68
C ALA A 430 -20.58 14.20 -7.00
N ASP A 431 -21.20 14.76 -8.03
CA ASP A 431 -21.02 16.15 -8.47
C ASP A 431 -21.46 17.18 -7.42
N ASN A 432 -22.40 16.78 -6.54
CA ASN A 432 -22.91 17.64 -5.48
C ASN A 432 -23.52 16.82 -4.33
N GLY A 433 -23.80 17.50 -3.21
CA GLY A 433 -24.32 16.84 -2.01
C GLY A 433 -25.68 16.17 -2.19
N ALA A 434 -26.55 16.69 -3.06
CA ALA A 434 -27.87 16.08 -3.31
C ALA A 434 -27.73 14.75 -4.07
N ALA A 435 -26.87 14.70 -5.09
CA ALA A 435 -26.56 13.48 -5.81
C ALA A 435 -25.86 12.45 -4.89
N LEU A 436 -24.94 12.90 -4.04
CA LEU A 436 -24.27 12.04 -3.06
C LEU A 436 -25.27 11.38 -2.11
N ALA A 437 -26.17 12.17 -1.52
CA ALA A 437 -27.21 11.66 -0.61
C ALA A 437 -28.18 10.68 -1.31
N ARG A 438 -28.54 10.94 -2.58
CA ARG A 438 -29.38 10.04 -3.38
C ARG A 438 -28.68 8.69 -3.60
N ILE A 439 -27.42 8.70 -4.03
CA ILE A 439 -26.62 7.48 -4.28
C ILE A 439 -26.45 6.67 -2.98
N GLN A 440 -26.16 7.34 -1.86
CA GLN A 440 -26.14 6.69 -0.55
C GLN A 440 -27.50 6.06 -0.22
N GLY A 441 -28.63 6.77 -0.48
CA GLY A 441 -29.98 6.26 -0.31
C GLY A 441 -30.26 5.01 -1.15
N ASP A 442 -29.78 4.96 -2.40
CA ASP A 442 -29.90 3.78 -3.27
C ASP A 442 -29.17 2.58 -2.69
N PHE A 443 -27.92 2.78 -2.25
CA PHE A 443 -27.13 1.72 -1.61
C PHE A 443 -27.74 1.25 -0.29
N ARG A 444 -28.24 2.17 0.55
CA ARG A 444 -28.93 1.81 1.79
C ARG A 444 -30.13 0.92 1.49
N ARG A 445 -31.00 1.30 0.54
CA ARG A 445 -32.15 0.47 0.14
C ARG A 445 -31.74 -0.89 -0.39
N ALA A 446 -30.75 -0.94 -1.28
CA ALA A 446 -30.28 -2.18 -1.87
C ALA A 446 -29.66 -3.12 -0.81
N ILE A 447 -28.81 -2.60 0.07
CA ILE A 447 -28.16 -3.37 1.15
C ILE A 447 -29.22 -3.92 2.12
N THR A 448 -30.15 -3.08 2.62
CA THR A 448 -31.18 -3.54 3.56
C THR A 448 -32.18 -4.51 2.95
N ALA A 449 -32.45 -4.40 1.65
CA ALA A 449 -33.32 -5.35 0.94
C ALA A 449 -32.67 -6.75 0.84
N VAL A 450 -31.37 -6.84 0.51
CA VAL A 450 -30.67 -8.11 0.39
C VAL A 450 -30.17 -8.67 1.73
N TRP A 451 -30.00 -7.81 2.76
CA TRP A 451 -29.53 -8.20 4.09
C TRP A 451 -30.36 -7.50 5.17
N PRO A 452 -31.59 -7.99 5.47
CA PRO A 452 -32.47 -7.37 6.45
C PRO A 452 -31.85 -7.29 7.84
N GLY A 453 -32.02 -6.17 8.52
CA GLY A 453 -31.52 -5.94 9.87
C GLY A 453 -30.09 -5.43 9.97
N VAL A 454 -29.39 -5.24 8.84
CA VAL A 454 -28.07 -4.60 8.85
C VAL A 454 -28.20 -3.09 9.05
N GLU A 455 -27.36 -2.52 9.89
CA GLU A 455 -27.26 -1.08 10.11
C GLU A 455 -26.12 -0.51 9.27
N VAL A 456 -26.46 0.28 8.24
CA VAL A 456 -25.46 0.90 7.36
C VAL A 456 -24.87 2.16 8.00
N PRO A 457 -23.56 2.42 7.87
CA PRO A 457 -22.83 3.47 8.60
C PRO A 457 -22.95 4.87 7.95
N PHE A 458 -24.05 5.20 7.25
CA PHE A 458 -24.27 6.49 6.59
C PHE A 458 -25.75 6.84 6.44
#